data_43c5fb718551129079ee1a122c80ca0a
#
_entry.id   43c5fb718551129079ee1a122c80ca0a
#
_cell.length_a   1.000
_cell.length_b   1.000
_cell.length_c   1.000
_cell.angle_alpha   90.00
_cell.angle_beta   90.00
_cell.angle_gamma   90.00
#
_symmetry.space_group_name_H-M   'P 1'
#
loop_
_entity.id
_entity.type
_entity.pdbx_description
1 polymer ?
#
loop_
_entity_poly.entity_id
_entity_poly.type
_entity_poly.pdbx_seq_one_letter_code
_entity_poly.pdbx_strand_id
1 'polypeptide(L)'
;MKKIFFLLSIFCYQFSDAQVVSGLYSGTLVNDSTKKIQQYEFALSEYRDKITGYSYTTFVVNDTFYYSIKRIKATKKNNQLIIEDDKMLANNFPESPAKNVKQTSTIILDAIDTLVNATGKWTTNQTKVYYSLHGLADTKRNNDSSRSALIGHLKELKIINANATQTAVVKIKKIDDNQKIKTAPVKPTSVREKESPITALVIPYEQRKNKMLETIATQSDSLILSFYDNGVVDGDVISVYVNGQNVISNARLTEAATKKTIYFTSTNSDSIQLTLTAENLGSLPPNTGLVVIQDGENKYQVHFSADLQTNATIVFRKRRN
;
A
#
# COMPACT_ATOMS: atom_id res chain seq x y z
N MET A 1 9.96 -1.19 76.18
CA MET A 1 9.01 -1.25 75.06
C MET A 1 9.68 -0.67 73.81
N LYS A 2 10.17 -1.57 72.85
CA LYS A 2 10.82 -1.14 71.64
C LYS A 2 9.72 -1.13 70.54
N LYS A 3 9.42 0.04 69.97
CA LYS A 3 8.50 0.17 68.82
C LYS A 3 9.29 -0.11 67.55
N ILE A 4 8.93 -1.23 66.84
CA ILE A 4 9.44 -1.57 65.52
C ILE A 4 8.58 -0.83 64.52
N PHE A 5 9.19 0.10 63.75
CA PHE A 5 8.58 0.79 62.62
C PHE A 5 8.76 -0.11 61.38
N PHE A 6 7.67 -0.69 60.88
CA PHE A 6 7.66 -1.45 59.63
C PHE A 6 7.50 -0.47 58.46
N LEU A 7 8.60 -0.22 57.78
CA LEU A 7 8.59 0.62 56.57
C LEU A 7 8.07 -0.23 55.40
N LEU A 8 6.81 -0.03 55.04
CA LEU A 8 6.17 -0.70 53.87
C LEU A 8 6.64 0.03 52.62
N SER A 9 7.68 -0.48 51.95
CA SER A 9 8.10 0.02 50.64
C SER A 9 7.10 -0.44 49.58
N ILE A 10 6.24 0.48 49.16
CA ILE A 10 5.35 0.28 47.98
C ILE A 10 6.24 0.30 46.74
N PHE A 11 6.58 -0.87 46.25
CA PHE A 11 7.15 -1.03 44.92
C PHE A 11 6.06 -0.70 43.91
N CYS A 12 6.01 0.54 43.43
CA CYS A 12 5.28 0.87 42.19
C CYS A 12 5.93 0.12 41.03
N TYR A 13 5.40 -1.04 40.67
CA TYR A 13 5.67 -1.64 39.39
C TYR A 13 5.13 -0.68 38.33
N GLN A 14 6.00 0.10 37.75
CA GLN A 14 5.72 0.76 36.47
C GLN A 14 5.59 -0.36 35.41
N PHE A 15 4.39 -0.78 35.11
CA PHE A 15 4.12 -1.51 33.89
C PHE A 15 4.46 -0.56 32.76
N SER A 16 5.67 -0.64 32.20
CA SER A 16 5.94 -0.06 30.91
C SER A 16 5.11 -0.87 29.92
N ASP A 17 4.02 -0.30 29.42
CA ASP A 17 3.32 -0.83 28.28
C ASP A 17 4.34 -1.00 27.15
N ALA A 18 4.76 -2.24 26.93
CA ALA A 18 5.63 -2.58 25.82
C ALA A 18 4.84 -2.32 24.56
N GLN A 19 5.06 -1.15 23.96
CA GLN A 19 4.41 -0.71 22.73
C GLN A 19 4.62 -1.77 21.66
N VAL A 20 3.55 -2.42 21.25
CA VAL A 20 3.59 -3.51 20.26
C VAL A 20 3.98 -2.92 18.90
N VAL A 21 5.23 -3.14 18.51
CA VAL A 21 5.79 -2.67 17.22
C VAL A 21 5.30 -3.52 16.04
N SER A 22 5.00 -4.78 16.29
CA SER A 22 4.56 -5.71 15.23
C SER A 22 3.22 -5.28 14.64
N GLY A 23 3.13 -5.19 13.32
CA GLY A 23 1.92 -4.82 12.62
C GLY A 23 2.17 -4.39 11.17
N LEU A 24 1.08 -4.11 10.48
CA LEU A 24 1.06 -3.48 9.17
C LEU A 24 0.77 -1.98 9.36
N TYR A 25 1.51 -1.15 8.66
CA TYR A 25 1.37 0.31 8.67
C TYR A 25 1.26 0.80 7.24
N SER A 26 0.43 1.79 7.00
CA SER A 26 0.24 2.40 5.67
C SER A 26 0.06 3.91 5.77
N GLY A 27 0.51 4.62 4.75
CA GLY A 27 0.44 6.07 4.66
C GLY A 27 1.35 6.61 3.56
N THR A 28 2.00 7.73 3.82
CA THR A 28 2.76 8.45 2.80
C THR A 28 4.16 8.86 3.25
N LEU A 29 5.06 8.96 2.28
CA LEU A 29 6.33 9.67 2.38
C LEU A 29 6.25 10.93 1.52
N VAL A 30 6.59 12.07 2.09
CA VAL A 30 6.67 13.35 1.37
C VAL A 30 8.13 13.73 1.23
N ASN A 31 8.59 13.97 0.01
CA ASN A 31 9.94 14.44 -0.25
C ASN A 31 10.01 15.96 -0.03
N ASP A 32 10.92 16.44 0.82
CA ASP A 32 11.01 17.86 1.19
C ASP A 32 11.41 18.76 0.02
N SER A 33 12.26 18.27 -0.89
CA SER A 33 12.75 19.05 -2.02
C SER A 33 11.75 19.11 -3.18
N THR A 34 11.18 17.95 -3.55
CA THR A 34 10.32 17.86 -4.74
C THR A 34 8.83 17.96 -4.42
N LYS A 35 8.46 17.93 -3.12
CA LYS A 35 7.08 17.83 -2.63
C LYS A 35 6.30 16.63 -3.18
N LYS A 36 6.97 15.69 -3.83
CA LYS A 36 6.34 14.47 -4.32
C LYS A 36 5.93 13.58 -3.17
N ILE A 37 4.71 13.05 -3.29
CA ILE A 37 4.11 12.12 -2.34
C ILE A 37 4.30 10.71 -2.89
N GLN A 38 4.78 9.82 -2.03
CA GLN A 38 4.92 8.39 -2.30
C GLN A 38 3.99 7.63 -1.34
N GLN A 39 3.27 6.63 -1.80
CA GLN A 39 2.59 5.71 -0.90
C GLN A 39 3.61 4.81 -0.25
N TYR A 40 3.42 4.54 1.02
CA TYR A 40 4.34 3.74 1.82
C TYR A 40 3.58 2.78 2.72
N GLU A 41 3.88 1.51 2.55
CA GLU A 41 3.42 0.47 3.46
C GLU A 41 4.64 -0.24 4.05
N PHE A 42 4.56 -0.60 5.33
CA PHE A 42 5.54 -1.49 5.93
C PHE A 42 4.89 -2.42 6.94
N ALA A 43 5.38 -3.64 6.98
CA ALA A 43 4.96 -4.66 7.93
C ALA A 43 6.16 -5.07 8.77
N LEU A 44 6.01 -5.06 10.10
CA LEU A 44 7.04 -5.41 11.05
C LEU A 44 6.63 -6.61 11.89
N SER A 45 7.61 -7.44 12.21
CA SER A 45 7.51 -8.55 13.15
C SER A 45 8.66 -8.48 14.14
N GLU A 46 8.36 -8.57 15.43
CA GLU A 46 9.33 -8.62 16.50
C GLU A 46 9.43 -10.05 17.05
N TYR A 47 10.64 -10.57 17.08
CA TYR A 47 10.93 -11.88 17.65
C TYR A 47 12.29 -11.87 18.34
N ARG A 48 12.35 -12.16 19.63
CA ARG A 48 13.58 -12.19 20.44
C ARG A 48 14.41 -10.91 20.25
N ASP A 49 13.81 -9.76 20.46
CA ASP A 49 14.42 -8.42 20.37
C ASP A 49 14.92 -8.05 18.95
N LYS A 50 14.64 -8.87 17.94
CA LYS A 50 14.91 -8.54 16.55
C LYS A 50 13.63 -8.12 15.87
N ILE A 51 13.64 -6.91 15.30
CA ILE A 51 12.54 -6.39 14.53
C ILE A 51 12.94 -6.43 13.05
N THR A 52 12.19 -7.19 12.27
CA THR A 52 12.40 -7.32 10.83
C THR A 52 11.08 -7.20 10.10
N GLY A 53 11.12 -6.95 8.80
CA GLY A 53 9.90 -6.82 8.04
C GLY A 53 10.12 -6.53 6.57
N TYR A 54 9.09 -5.98 5.97
CA TYR A 54 9.06 -5.61 4.55
C TYR A 54 8.45 -4.25 4.38
N SER A 55 8.88 -3.53 3.35
CA SER A 55 8.28 -2.27 2.94
C SER A 55 7.93 -2.30 1.46
N TYR A 56 6.91 -1.53 1.11
CA TYR A 56 6.44 -1.27 -0.23
C TYR A 56 6.33 0.23 -0.40
N THR A 57 6.96 0.77 -1.44
CA THR A 57 6.92 2.19 -1.76
C THR A 57 6.52 2.37 -3.20
N THR A 58 5.59 3.29 -3.48
CA THR A 58 5.15 3.59 -4.83
C THR A 58 5.21 5.07 -5.15
N PHE A 59 5.38 5.38 -6.41
CA PHE A 59 5.33 6.74 -6.94
C PHE A 59 4.99 6.75 -8.42
N VAL A 60 4.41 7.86 -8.88
CA VAL A 60 4.08 8.07 -10.29
C VAL A 60 4.96 9.17 -10.85
N VAL A 61 5.63 8.89 -11.96
CA VAL A 61 6.45 9.84 -12.72
C VAL A 61 6.10 9.73 -14.19
N ASN A 62 5.77 10.87 -14.82
CA ASN A 62 5.40 10.93 -16.24
C ASN A 62 4.32 9.88 -16.62
N ASP A 63 3.26 9.84 -15.81
CA ASP A 63 2.12 8.91 -15.96
C ASP A 63 2.50 7.42 -15.97
N THR A 64 3.67 7.10 -15.43
CA THR A 64 4.11 5.72 -15.22
C THR A 64 4.20 5.45 -13.72
N PHE A 65 3.60 4.35 -13.30
CA PHE A 65 3.61 3.86 -11.94
C PHE A 65 4.86 3.04 -11.68
N TYR A 66 5.56 3.38 -10.60
CA TYR A 66 6.75 2.68 -10.13
C TYR A 66 6.56 2.18 -8.72
N TYR A 67 7.12 1.02 -8.43
CA TYR A 67 7.13 0.47 -7.08
C TYR A 67 8.46 -0.17 -6.71
N SER A 68 8.66 -0.33 -5.42
CA SER A 68 9.74 -1.13 -4.85
C SER A 68 9.30 -1.88 -3.60
N ILE A 69 9.76 -3.12 -3.49
CA ILE A 69 9.56 -3.98 -2.32
C ILE A 69 10.91 -4.28 -1.73
N LYS A 70 11.04 -4.03 -0.43
CA LYS A 70 12.31 -4.20 0.27
C LYS A 70 12.11 -5.02 1.55
N ARG A 71 13.12 -5.80 1.90
CA ARG A 71 13.30 -6.30 3.26
C ARG A 71 13.85 -5.16 4.10
N ILE A 72 13.34 -5.01 5.32
CA ILE A 72 13.73 -3.97 6.26
C ILE A 72 14.11 -4.58 7.61
N LYS A 73 14.93 -3.84 8.35
CA LYS A 73 15.25 -4.09 9.75
C LYS A 73 14.84 -2.88 10.56
N ALA A 74 14.48 -3.08 11.81
CA ALA A 74 14.21 -1.98 12.70
C ALA A 74 14.88 -2.17 14.05
N THR A 75 15.20 -1.03 14.68
CA THR A 75 15.76 -0.97 16.04
C THR A 75 14.93 0.01 16.85
N LYS A 76 14.61 -0.36 18.09
CA LYS A 76 13.94 0.52 19.04
C LYS A 76 15.00 1.25 19.85
N LYS A 77 14.97 2.58 19.80
CA LYS A 77 15.89 3.43 20.58
C LYS A 77 15.08 4.55 21.23
N ASN A 78 15.06 4.56 22.56
CA ASN A 78 14.18 5.43 23.34
C ASN A 78 12.71 5.21 22.90
N ASN A 79 11.98 6.28 22.56
CA ASN A 79 10.61 6.21 22.05
C ASN A 79 10.55 6.24 20.50
N GLN A 80 11.64 5.91 19.81
CA GLN A 80 11.74 5.95 18.37
C GLN A 80 12.01 4.57 17.80
N LEU A 81 11.44 4.31 16.63
CA LEU A 81 11.68 3.14 15.80
C LEU A 81 12.52 3.58 14.59
N ILE A 82 13.73 3.07 14.49
CA ILE A 82 14.63 3.32 13.37
C ILE A 82 14.48 2.14 12.42
N ILE A 83 13.90 2.39 11.24
CA ILE A 83 13.66 1.40 10.18
C ILE A 83 14.68 1.63 9.07
N GLU A 84 15.41 0.61 8.68
CA GLU A 84 16.46 0.67 7.66
C GLU A 84 16.23 -0.34 6.56
N ASP A 85 16.48 0.07 5.32
CA ASP A 85 16.52 -0.84 4.17
C ASP A 85 17.60 -1.90 4.36
N ASP A 86 17.25 -3.18 4.22
CA ASP A 86 18.20 -4.29 4.24
C ASP A 86 18.51 -4.78 2.82
N LYS A 87 17.48 -5.13 2.05
CA LYS A 87 17.64 -5.68 0.70
C LYS A 87 16.44 -5.35 -0.19
N MET A 88 16.70 -4.94 -1.42
CA MET A 88 15.69 -4.85 -2.48
C MET A 88 15.27 -6.27 -2.89
N LEU A 89 13.96 -6.53 -2.92
CA LEU A 89 13.38 -7.82 -3.31
C LEU A 89 12.81 -7.79 -4.71
N ALA A 90 12.04 -6.75 -5.03
CA ALA A 90 11.44 -6.53 -6.34
C ALA A 90 11.25 -5.03 -6.61
N ASN A 91 11.21 -4.67 -7.87
CA ASN A 91 10.82 -3.35 -8.37
C ASN A 91 10.51 -3.45 -9.87
N ASN A 92 9.83 -2.43 -10.41
CA ASN A 92 9.56 -2.30 -11.85
C ASN A 92 10.32 -1.11 -12.47
N PHE A 93 11.45 -0.70 -11.91
CA PHE A 93 12.23 0.41 -12.44
C PHE A 93 12.85 0.06 -13.80
N PRO A 94 12.88 0.99 -14.78
CA PRO A 94 13.46 0.74 -16.10
C PRO A 94 14.97 0.51 -16.02
N GLU A 95 15.61 1.09 -15.01
CA GLU A 95 17.03 0.95 -14.73
C GLU A 95 17.25 0.40 -13.32
N SER A 96 18.35 -0.31 -13.14
CA SER A 96 18.71 -0.81 -11.81
C SER A 96 18.89 0.34 -10.82
N PRO A 97 18.30 0.27 -9.63
CA PRO A 97 18.49 1.29 -8.60
C PRO A 97 19.95 1.51 -8.30
N ALA A 98 20.30 2.75 -7.94
CA ALA A 98 21.67 3.10 -7.55
C ALA A 98 22.14 2.18 -6.40
N LYS A 99 23.28 1.55 -6.61
CA LYS A 99 23.86 0.59 -5.63
C LYS A 99 24.15 1.29 -4.31
N ASN A 100 23.89 0.57 -3.21
CA ASN A 100 24.16 1.02 -1.84
C ASN A 100 23.34 2.25 -1.38
N VAL A 101 22.32 2.68 -2.11
CA VAL A 101 21.36 3.66 -1.61
C VAL A 101 20.37 2.92 -0.71
N LYS A 102 20.27 3.38 0.55
CA LYS A 102 19.39 2.84 1.57
C LYS A 102 18.57 3.97 2.18
N GLN A 103 17.33 3.70 2.45
CA GLN A 103 16.47 4.59 3.20
C GLN A 103 16.51 4.21 4.67
N THR A 104 16.58 5.22 5.53
CA THR A 104 16.38 5.11 6.98
C THR A 104 15.20 5.99 7.37
N SER A 105 14.24 5.42 8.07
CA SER A 105 13.08 6.15 8.62
C SER A 105 13.15 6.12 10.14
N THR A 106 13.12 7.30 10.76
CA THR A 106 13.03 7.46 12.22
C THR A 106 11.61 7.85 12.56
N ILE A 107 10.87 6.93 13.16
CA ILE A 107 9.43 7.00 13.38
C ILE A 107 9.12 6.99 14.87
N ILE A 108 8.18 7.82 15.30
CA ILE A 108 7.58 7.79 16.62
C ILE A 108 6.26 7.05 16.50
N LEU A 109 6.06 6.04 17.37
CA LEU A 109 4.79 5.35 17.48
C LEU A 109 3.99 6.05 18.59
N ASP A 110 2.86 6.62 18.21
CA ASP A 110 1.94 7.28 19.12
C ASP A 110 0.60 6.53 19.11
N ALA A 111 0.27 5.92 20.22
CA ALA A 111 -0.94 5.15 20.39
C ALA A 111 -1.99 6.00 21.13
N ILE A 112 -3.09 6.30 20.43
CA ILE A 112 -4.25 6.96 21.00
C ILE A 112 -5.42 5.99 20.84
N ASP A 113 -5.90 5.43 21.94
CA ASP A 113 -6.94 4.39 21.97
C ASP A 113 -6.54 3.17 21.12
N THR A 114 -7.31 2.89 20.06
CA THR A 114 -7.08 1.79 19.11
C THR A 114 -6.24 2.20 17.90
N LEU A 115 -5.96 3.50 17.73
CA LEU A 115 -5.18 4.04 16.62
C LEU A 115 -3.71 4.15 17.03
N VAL A 116 -2.82 3.64 16.19
CA VAL A 116 -1.39 3.80 16.31
C VAL A 116 -0.90 4.62 15.13
N ASN A 117 -0.56 5.87 15.39
CA ASN A 117 0.12 6.72 14.40
C ASN A 117 1.61 6.40 14.41
N ALA A 118 2.21 6.38 13.24
CA ALA A 118 3.63 6.10 13.03
C ALA A 118 4.20 7.21 12.15
N THR A 119 4.59 8.31 12.78
CA THR A 119 5.02 9.54 12.09
C THR A 119 6.48 9.83 12.33
N GLY A 120 7.13 10.48 11.39
CA GLY A 120 8.54 10.83 11.57
C GLY A 120 9.21 11.38 10.33
N LYS A 121 10.51 11.11 10.23
CA LYS A 121 11.36 11.58 9.13
C LYS A 121 12.01 10.39 8.45
N TRP A 122 12.19 10.51 7.14
CA TRP A 122 13.00 9.57 6.39
C TRP A 122 14.16 10.28 5.68
N THR A 123 15.23 9.56 5.45
CA THR A 123 16.38 10.04 4.70
C THR A 123 17.01 8.87 3.93
N THR A 124 17.67 9.17 2.82
CA THR A 124 18.55 8.22 2.16
C THR A 124 20.01 8.58 2.42
N ASN A 125 20.90 7.60 2.46
CA ASN A 125 22.31 7.88 2.50
C ASN A 125 22.79 8.49 1.18
N GLN A 126 23.83 9.33 1.24
CA GLN A 126 24.54 9.82 0.08
C GLN A 126 25.52 8.76 -0.44
N THR A 127 25.69 8.72 -1.76
CA THR A 127 26.73 7.94 -2.44
C THR A 127 27.53 8.86 -3.37
N LYS A 128 28.53 8.33 -4.08
CA LYS A 128 29.31 9.13 -5.06
C LYS A 128 28.45 9.68 -6.21
N VAL A 129 27.35 9.01 -6.54
CA VAL A 129 26.49 9.32 -7.70
C VAL A 129 25.05 9.65 -7.32
N TYR A 130 24.73 9.68 -6.04
CA TYR A 130 23.38 9.88 -5.57
C TYR A 130 23.36 10.82 -4.37
N TYR A 131 22.62 11.91 -4.48
CA TYR A 131 22.42 12.85 -3.37
C TYR A 131 21.43 12.29 -2.37
N SER A 132 21.68 12.57 -1.10
CA SER A 132 20.72 12.22 -0.05
C SER A 132 19.39 12.94 -0.28
N LEU A 133 18.31 12.19 -0.20
CA LEU A 133 16.95 12.71 -0.16
C LEU A 133 16.42 12.58 1.27
N HIS A 134 15.50 13.45 1.64
CA HIS A 134 14.88 13.43 2.96
C HIS A 134 13.44 13.93 2.88
N GLY A 135 12.70 13.68 3.96
CA GLY A 135 11.32 14.12 4.03
C GLY A 135 10.57 13.58 5.24
N LEU A 136 9.26 13.73 5.22
CA LEU A 136 8.35 13.31 6.28
C LEU A 136 7.71 11.97 5.95
N ALA A 137 7.51 11.18 6.98
CA ALA A 137 6.72 9.96 6.95
C ALA A 137 5.46 10.17 7.81
N ASP A 138 4.31 9.95 7.23
CA ASP A 138 3.01 9.99 7.90
C ASP A 138 2.28 8.68 7.61
N THR A 139 2.29 7.80 8.58
CA THR A 139 1.70 6.46 8.47
C THR A 139 0.90 6.14 9.71
N LYS A 140 -0.01 5.19 9.58
CA LYS A 140 -0.82 4.68 10.69
C LYS A 140 -0.95 3.16 10.61
N ARG A 141 -1.22 2.54 11.75
CA ARG A 141 -1.48 1.11 11.79
C ARG A 141 -2.69 0.78 10.94
N ASN A 142 -2.53 -0.21 10.07
CA ASN A 142 -3.58 -0.70 9.21
C ASN A 142 -4.04 -2.07 9.73
N ASN A 143 -5.28 -2.14 10.17
CA ASN A 143 -5.89 -3.39 10.67
C ASN A 143 -6.56 -4.20 9.56
N ASP A 144 -6.72 -3.66 8.35
CA ASP A 144 -7.27 -4.34 7.18
C ASP A 144 -6.17 -4.68 6.18
N SER A 145 -5.64 -5.89 6.29
CA SER A 145 -4.61 -6.40 5.36
C SER A 145 -5.16 -6.79 3.99
N SER A 146 -6.48 -6.86 3.83
CA SER A 146 -7.12 -7.25 2.55
C SER A 146 -6.90 -6.21 1.44
N ARG A 147 -6.55 -4.99 1.81
CA ARG A 147 -6.27 -3.88 0.87
C ARG A 147 -4.78 -3.55 0.77
N SER A 148 -3.92 -4.30 1.43
CA SER A 148 -2.50 -4.01 1.43
C SER A 148 -1.84 -4.53 0.17
N ALA A 149 -1.29 -3.61 -0.62
CA ALA A 149 -0.50 -3.95 -1.79
C ALA A 149 0.78 -4.71 -1.37
N LEU A 150 1.41 -4.31 -0.27
CA LEU A 150 2.55 -5.04 0.28
C LEU A 150 2.23 -6.51 0.53
N ILE A 151 1.10 -6.80 1.18
CA ILE A 151 0.69 -8.18 1.46
C ILE A 151 0.41 -8.96 0.18
N GLY A 152 -0.23 -8.34 -0.80
CA GLY A 152 -0.43 -8.90 -2.14
C GLY A 152 0.90 -9.34 -2.75
N HIS A 153 1.83 -8.43 -2.87
CA HIS A 153 3.16 -8.70 -3.43
C HIS A 153 3.98 -9.75 -2.66
N LEU A 154 3.89 -9.77 -1.33
CA LEU A 154 4.59 -10.79 -0.54
C LEU A 154 4.02 -12.19 -0.82
N LYS A 155 2.73 -12.32 -1.13
CA LYS A 155 2.11 -13.57 -1.59
C LYS A 155 2.59 -13.96 -2.98
N GLU A 156 2.60 -13.03 -3.93
CA GLU A 156 3.11 -13.21 -5.30
C GLU A 156 4.57 -13.68 -5.31
N LEU A 157 5.41 -13.06 -4.50
CA LEU A 157 6.81 -13.43 -4.32
C LEU A 157 7.00 -14.73 -3.51
N LYS A 158 5.89 -15.37 -3.06
CA LYS A 158 5.90 -16.58 -2.23
C LYS A 158 6.68 -16.44 -0.92
N ILE A 159 6.81 -15.22 -0.43
CA ILE A 159 7.45 -14.92 0.85
C ILE A 159 6.51 -15.28 2.00
N ILE A 160 5.19 -15.10 1.79
CA ILE A 160 4.14 -15.55 2.70
C ILE A 160 3.17 -16.47 1.96
N ASN A 161 2.48 -17.33 2.71
CA ASN A 161 1.51 -18.25 2.12
C ASN A 161 0.29 -17.49 1.57
N ALA A 162 -0.30 -17.99 0.47
CA ALA A 162 -1.49 -17.40 -0.15
C ALA A 162 -2.65 -17.20 0.85
N ASN A 163 -2.82 -18.11 1.80
CA ASN A 163 -3.84 -18.05 2.85
C ASN A 163 -3.38 -17.29 4.12
N ALA A 164 -2.23 -16.61 4.06
CA ALA A 164 -1.73 -15.86 5.21
C ALA A 164 -2.68 -14.71 5.54
N THR A 165 -3.17 -14.69 6.78
CA THR A 165 -3.89 -13.57 7.38
C THR A 165 -2.91 -12.58 7.99
N GLN A 166 -3.38 -11.39 8.36
CA GLN A 166 -2.57 -10.36 9.03
C GLN A 166 -1.77 -10.91 10.23
N THR A 167 -2.36 -11.82 11.01
CA THR A 167 -1.71 -12.46 12.15
C THR A 167 -0.52 -13.33 11.76
N ALA A 168 -0.52 -13.90 10.54
CA ALA A 168 0.57 -14.71 10.03
C ALA A 168 1.75 -13.87 9.55
N VAL A 169 1.51 -12.67 9.01
CA VAL A 169 2.56 -11.71 8.60
C VAL A 169 3.37 -11.26 9.81
N VAL A 170 2.71 -11.06 10.96
CA VAL A 170 3.34 -10.71 12.23
C VAL A 170 4.15 -11.88 12.83
N LYS A 171 3.88 -13.12 12.41
CA LYS A 171 4.55 -14.35 12.89
C LYS A 171 5.53 -14.94 11.87
N ILE A 172 6.09 -14.16 10.96
CA ILE A 172 7.06 -14.68 9.99
C ILE A 172 8.27 -15.23 10.75
N LYS A 173 8.25 -16.56 10.94
CA LYS A 173 9.39 -17.32 11.47
C LYS A 173 10.51 -17.25 10.44
N LYS A 174 11.74 -16.90 10.91
CA LYS A 174 13.02 -17.06 10.20
C LYS A 174 12.90 -17.14 8.68
N ILE A 175 13.27 -16.06 8.03
CA ILE A 175 13.59 -16.12 6.61
C ILE A 175 14.88 -16.93 6.48
N ASP A 176 14.79 -18.09 5.85
CA ASP A 176 15.98 -18.84 5.46
C ASP A 176 16.75 -18.00 4.44
N ASP A 177 17.95 -17.56 4.82
CA ASP A 177 18.87 -16.77 3.98
C ASP A 177 19.29 -17.50 2.69
N ASN A 178 18.87 -18.74 2.48
CA ASN A 178 19.29 -19.60 1.38
C ASN A 178 18.37 -19.64 0.16
N GLN A 179 17.23 -18.95 0.15
CA GLN A 179 16.47 -18.83 -1.09
C GLN A 179 17.12 -17.76 -2.00
N LYS A 180 17.96 -18.20 -2.92
CA LYS A 180 18.37 -17.42 -4.10
C LYS A 180 17.12 -17.15 -4.94
N ILE A 181 16.47 -16.04 -4.71
CA ILE A 181 15.48 -15.49 -5.64
C ILE A 181 16.27 -15.06 -6.86
N LYS A 182 16.16 -15.82 -7.94
CA LYS A 182 16.68 -15.41 -9.25
C LYS A 182 15.89 -14.20 -9.69
N THR A 183 16.45 -13.01 -9.51
CA THR A 183 15.99 -11.79 -10.16
C THR A 183 16.41 -11.87 -11.63
N ALA A 184 15.54 -12.44 -12.47
CA ALA A 184 15.62 -12.27 -13.91
C ALA A 184 14.58 -11.24 -14.32
N PRO A 185 14.90 -10.30 -15.24
CA PRO A 185 13.88 -9.48 -15.86
C PRO A 185 12.94 -10.41 -16.62
N VAL A 186 11.66 -10.39 -16.25
CA VAL A 186 10.64 -11.21 -16.91
C VAL A 186 10.43 -10.62 -18.29
N LYS A 187 11.05 -11.23 -19.32
CA LYS A 187 10.60 -11.08 -20.68
C LYS A 187 9.21 -11.70 -20.79
N PRO A 188 8.26 -11.06 -21.48
CA PRO A 188 6.95 -11.66 -21.71
C PRO A 188 7.14 -12.91 -22.59
N THR A 189 7.15 -14.07 -21.98
CA THR A 189 7.09 -15.33 -22.69
C THR A 189 5.62 -15.68 -22.86
N SER A 190 5.15 -15.70 -24.09
CA SER A 190 3.84 -16.20 -24.45
C SER A 190 3.78 -17.71 -24.16
N VAL A 191 3.32 -18.07 -22.98
CA VAL A 191 2.97 -19.46 -22.66
C VAL A 191 1.50 -19.61 -23.01
N ARG A 192 1.23 -20.33 -24.10
CA ARG A 192 -0.09 -20.92 -24.36
C ARG A 192 -0.31 -22.01 -23.31
N GLU A 193 -0.88 -21.64 -22.20
CA GLU A 193 -1.41 -22.62 -21.24
C GLU A 193 -2.83 -22.97 -21.66
N LYS A 194 -3.11 -24.27 -21.76
CA LYS A 194 -4.44 -24.82 -22.01
C LYS A 194 -5.34 -24.43 -20.83
N GLU A 195 -6.24 -23.50 -21.07
CA GLU A 195 -7.30 -23.14 -20.17
C GLU A 195 -8.22 -24.34 -19.95
N SER A 196 -8.26 -24.86 -18.75
CA SER A 196 -9.43 -25.59 -18.27
C SER A 196 -10.50 -24.55 -17.96
N PRO A 197 -11.69 -24.60 -18.52
CA PRO A 197 -12.72 -23.61 -18.26
C PRO A 197 -13.29 -23.83 -16.86
N ILE A 198 -12.77 -23.11 -15.87
CA ILE A 198 -13.57 -22.80 -14.69
C ILE A 198 -14.55 -21.74 -15.19
N THR A 199 -15.76 -22.16 -15.53
CA THR A 199 -16.87 -21.25 -15.86
C THR A 199 -17.28 -20.57 -14.55
N ALA A 200 -16.50 -19.58 -14.12
CA ALA A 200 -16.93 -18.68 -13.07
C ALA A 200 -18.17 -17.95 -13.62
N LEU A 201 -19.29 -18.07 -12.96
CA LEU A 201 -20.53 -17.38 -13.33
C LEU A 201 -20.25 -15.88 -13.27
N VAL A 202 -20.07 -15.25 -14.44
CA VAL A 202 -19.85 -13.79 -14.53
C VAL A 202 -21.18 -13.13 -14.20
N ILE A 203 -21.27 -12.59 -12.99
CA ILE A 203 -22.43 -11.81 -12.55
C ILE A 203 -22.39 -10.43 -13.22
N PRO A 204 -23.48 -9.94 -13.84
CA PRO A 204 -23.55 -8.57 -14.35
C PRO A 204 -23.14 -7.56 -13.27
N TYR A 205 -22.45 -6.49 -13.67
CA TYR A 205 -21.85 -5.55 -12.68
C TYR A 205 -22.89 -4.93 -11.72
N GLU A 206 -24.13 -4.73 -12.19
CA GLU A 206 -25.23 -4.18 -11.41
C GLU A 206 -25.67 -5.10 -10.26
N GLN A 207 -25.45 -6.39 -10.42
CA GLN A 207 -25.82 -7.42 -9.42
C GLN A 207 -24.68 -7.75 -8.47
N ARG A 208 -23.47 -7.22 -8.73
CA ARG A 208 -22.31 -7.43 -7.87
C ARG A 208 -22.41 -6.60 -6.61
N LYS A 209 -21.83 -7.10 -5.54
CA LYS A 209 -21.73 -6.34 -4.28
C LYS A 209 -20.80 -5.15 -4.45
N ASN A 210 -21.28 -3.94 -4.16
CA ASN A 210 -20.45 -2.73 -4.16
C ASN A 210 -19.72 -2.57 -2.82
N LYS A 211 -18.40 -2.62 -2.85
CA LYS A 211 -17.52 -2.33 -1.70
C LYS A 211 -17.10 -0.88 -1.75
N MET A 212 -17.65 -0.05 -0.86
CA MET A 212 -17.21 1.33 -0.69
C MET A 212 -15.78 1.36 -0.18
N LEU A 213 -14.91 2.05 -0.92
CA LEU A 213 -13.51 2.26 -0.56
C LEU A 213 -13.33 3.58 0.18
N GLU A 214 -13.79 4.67 -0.42
CA GLU A 214 -13.54 6.00 0.09
C GLU A 214 -14.60 7.00 -0.38
N THR A 215 -14.80 8.07 0.40
CA THR A 215 -15.52 9.27 -0.01
C THR A 215 -14.57 10.44 -0.02
N ILE A 216 -14.39 11.07 -1.18
CA ILE A 216 -13.43 12.16 -1.41
C ILE A 216 -14.21 13.47 -1.62
N ALA A 217 -13.92 14.47 -0.79
CA ALA A 217 -14.46 15.82 -0.95
C ALA A 217 -13.62 16.58 -1.99
N THR A 218 -14.24 16.97 -3.10
CA THR A 218 -13.59 17.61 -4.27
C THR A 218 -13.97 19.07 -4.40
N GLN A 219 -13.12 19.85 -5.07
CA GLN A 219 -13.32 21.29 -5.28
C GLN A 219 -13.58 21.65 -6.74
N SER A 220 -12.96 20.92 -7.67
CA SER A 220 -13.03 21.21 -9.10
C SER A 220 -14.32 20.69 -9.74
N ASP A 221 -14.72 21.30 -10.85
CA ASP A 221 -15.85 20.85 -11.68
C ASP A 221 -15.52 19.61 -12.52
N SER A 222 -14.25 19.28 -12.62
CA SER A 222 -13.78 18.08 -13.33
C SER A 222 -12.69 17.38 -12.55
N LEU A 223 -12.64 16.06 -12.70
CA LEU A 223 -11.62 15.20 -12.12
C LEU A 223 -10.93 14.42 -13.23
N ILE A 224 -9.60 14.34 -13.21
CA ILE A 224 -8.84 13.46 -14.09
C ILE A 224 -8.52 12.20 -13.31
N LEU A 225 -9.01 11.08 -13.81
CA LEU A 225 -8.77 9.74 -13.25
C LEU A 225 -7.68 9.05 -14.06
N SER A 226 -6.68 8.51 -13.39
CA SER A 226 -5.60 7.73 -14.00
C SER A 226 -5.54 6.37 -13.30
N PHE A 227 -5.77 5.30 -14.06
CA PHE A 227 -5.84 3.92 -13.56
C PHE A 227 -4.55 3.19 -13.91
N TYR A 228 -3.99 2.48 -12.95
CA TYR A 228 -2.75 1.72 -13.06
C TYR A 228 -2.93 0.33 -12.48
N ASP A 229 -2.17 -0.63 -13.01
CA ASP A 229 -1.86 -1.83 -12.24
C ASP A 229 -1.00 -1.44 -11.03
N ASN A 230 -1.28 -1.99 -9.86
CA ASN A 230 -0.53 -1.66 -8.64
C ASN A 230 0.47 -2.74 -8.24
N GLY A 231 0.65 -3.74 -9.08
CA GLY A 231 1.45 -4.92 -8.83
C GLY A 231 2.25 -5.41 -10.03
N VAL A 232 2.36 -6.71 -10.12
CA VAL A 232 2.87 -7.38 -11.32
C VAL A 232 1.77 -7.31 -12.37
N VAL A 233 2.08 -6.76 -13.55
CA VAL A 233 1.13 -6.73 -14.67
C VAL A 233 0.77 -8.15 -15.07
N ASP A 234 -0.33 -8.64 -14.56
CA ASP A 234 -0.76 -10.03 -14.64
C ASP A 234 -1.97 -10.25 -15.56
N GLY A 235 -2.41 -9.17 -16.22
CA GLY A 235 -3.49 -9.20 -17.19
C GLY A 235 -4.84 -8.77 -16.66
N ASP A 236 -4.88 -8.05 -15.56
CA ASP A 236 -6.09 -7.45 -15.02
C ASP A 236 -6.80 -6.56 -16.04
N VAL A 237 -8.10 -6.81 -16.24
CA VAL A 237 -8.98 -6.03 -17.10
C VAL A 237 -10.14 -5.51 -16.27
N ILE A 238 -10.38 -4.20 -16.39
CA ILE A 238 -11.48 -3.53 -15.69
C ILE A 238 -12.38 -2.76 -16.63
N SER A 239 -13.64 -2.59 -16.22
CA SER A 239 -14.54 -1.56 -16.73
C SER A 239 -14.82 -0.53 -15.64
N VAL A 240 -15.06 0.72 -16.07
CA VAL A 240 -15.30 1.85 -15.17
C VAL A 240 -16.64 2.46 -15.47
N TYR A 241 -17.44 2.65 -14.42
CA TYR A 241 -18.76 3.25 -14.50
C TYR A 241 -18.81 4.52 -13.65
N VAL A 242 -19.44 5.54 -14.20
CA VAL A 242 -19.74 6.82 -13.50
C VAL A 242 -21.26 6.94 -13.38
N ASN A 243 -21.78 6.95 -12.16
CA ASN A 243 -23.22 6.96 -11.88
C ASN A 243 -24.00 5.91 -12.70
N GLY A 244 -23.44 4.71 -12.84
CA GLY A 244 -24.02 3.61 -13.61
C GLY A 244 -23.76 3.64 -15.12
N GLN A 245 -23.21 4.75 -15.65
CA GLN A 245 -22.86 4.84 -17.07
C GLN A 245 -21.44 4.32 -17.32
N ASN A 246 -21.27 3.39 -18.24
CA ASN A 246 -19.95 2.91 -18.65
C ASN A 246 -19.15 4.03 -19.32
N VAL A 247 -17.95 4.33 -18.81
CA VAL A 247 -17.06 5.38 -19.33
C VAL A 247 -15.71 4.84 -19.82
N ILE A 248 -15.36 3.64 -19.39
CA ILE A 248 -14.20 2.86 -19.87
C ILE A 248 -14.62 1.39 -19.90
N SER A 249 -14.47 0.75 -21.04
CA SER A 249 -14.79 -0.67 -21.22
C SER A 249 -13.52 -1.49 -21.43
N ASN A 250 -13.41 -2.61 -20.72
CA ASN A 250 -12.37 -3.63 -20.94
C ASN A 250 -10.93 -3.04 -20.99
N ALA A 251 -10.62 -2.09 -20.11
CA ALA A 251 -9.28 -1.54 -20.04
C ALA A 251 -8.34 -2.52 -19.34
N ARG A 252 -7.27 -2.91 -20.02
CA ARG A 252 -6.18 -3.66 -19.40
C ARG A 252 -5.35 -2.73 -18.54
N LEU A 253 -5.15 -3.09 -17.29
CA LEU A 253 -4.28 -2.36 -16.39
C LEU A 253 -2.80 -2.64 -16.70
N THR A 254 -1.99 -1.60 -16.64
CA THR A 254 -0.54 -1.65 -16.83
C THR A 254 0.12 -0.60 -15.93
N GLU A 255 1.45 -0.51 -15.97
CA GLU A 255 2.18 0.60 -15.32
C GLU A 255 1.91 1.96 -15.98
N ALA A 256 1.46 1.97 -17.25
CA ALA A 256 1.05 3.19 -17.95
C ALA A 256 -0.41 3.53 -17.64
N ALA A 257 -0.68 4.83 -17.45
CA ALA A 257 -2.01 5.30 -17.10
C ALA A 257 -3.07 5.06 -18.18
N THR A 258 -4.18 4.41 -17.85
CA THR A 258 -5.44 4.58 -18.58
C THR A 258 -6.17 5.77 -17.98
N LYS A 259 -6.43 6.83 -18.78
CA LYS A 259 -6.97 8.09 -18.30
C LYS A 259 -8.40 8.34 -18.71
N LYS A 260 -9.17 8.98 -17.83
CA LYS A 260 -10.53 9.49 -18.08
C LYS A 260 -10.78 10.76 -17.30
N THR A 261 -11.31 11.79 -17.99
CA THR A 261 -11.85 12.98 -17.32
C THR A 261 -13.34 12.79 -17.10
N ILE A 262 -13.80 13.07 -15.89
CA ILE A 262 -15.21 13.09 -15.52
C ILE A 262 -15.60 14.49 -15.03
N TYR A 263 -16.87 14.84 -15.14
CA TYR A 263 -17.35 16.18 -14.86
C TYR A 263 -18.54 16.15 -13.90
N PHE A 264 -18.56 17.10 -12.97
CA PHE A 264 -19.78 17.45 -12.25
C PHE A 264 -20.70 18.21 -13.18
N THR A 265 -21.89 17.69 -13.44
CA THR A 265 -22.88 18.27 -14.34
C THR A 265 -24.10 18.72 -13.53
N SER A 266 -25.02 19.43 -14.15
CA SER A 266 -26.27 19.84 -13.51
C SER A 266 -27.11 18.66 -12.97
N THR A 267 -26.96 17.48 -13.55
CA THR A 267 -27.65 16.26 -13.12
C THR A 267 -26.94 15.50 -12.00
N ASN A 268 -25.65 15.77 -11.76
CA ASN A 268 -24.86 15.15 -10.71
C ASN A 268 -23.99 16.17 -9.95
N SER A 269 -24.55 17.35 -9.71
CA SER A 269 -23.81 18.51 -9.17
C SER A 269 -23.17 18.29 -7.81
N ASP A 270 -23.75 17.41 -6.98
CA ASP A 270 -23.34 17.23 -5.59
C ASP A 270 -22.48 16.00 -5.37
N SER A 271 -22.64 14.96 -6.17
CA SER A 271 -21.87 13.73 -6.01
C SER A 271 -21.74 12.90 -7.28
N ILE A 272 -20.62 12.22 -7.41
CA ILE A 272 -20.34 11.25 -8.46
C ILE A 272 -19.94 9.93 -7.79
N GLN A 273 -20.58 8.85 -8.20
CA GLN A 273 -20.16 7.49 -7.82
C GLN A 273 -19.34 6.89 -8.95
N LEU A 274 -18.10 6.53 -8.64
CA LEU A 274 -17.21 5.77 -9.51
C LEU A 274 -17.26 4.30 -9.10
N THR A 275 -17.56 3.40 -10.05
CA THR A 275 -17.57 1.95 -9.83
C THR A 275 -16.56 1.28 -10.74
N LEU A 276 -15.65 0.52 -10.16
CA LEU A 276 -14.60 -0.25 -10.82
C LEU A 276 -14.99 -1.72 -10.77
N THR A 277 -15.07 -2.34 -11.94
CA THR A 277 -15.57 -3.71 -12.13
C THR A 277 -14.49 -4.56 -12.78
N ALA A 278 -14.18 -5.71 -12.20
CA ALA A 278 -13.27 -6.68 -12.82
C ALA A 278 -13.97 -7.41 -13.98
N GLU A 279 -13.35 -7.45 -15.15
CA GLU A 279 -13.85 -8.19 -16.32
C GLU A 279 -13.23 -9.59 -16.41
N ASN A 280 -12.09 -9.78 -15.77
CA ASN A 280 -11.41 -11.05 -15.60
C ASN A 280 -10.83 -11.14 -14.18
N LEU A 281 -10.00 -12.11 -13.90
CA LEU A 281 -9.31 -12.24 -12.60
C LEU A 281 -7.78 -12.15 -12.73
N GLY A 282 -7.27 -11.79 -13.90
CA GLY A 282 -5.83 -11.84 -14.15
C GLY A 282 -5.26 -13.24 -13.92
N SER A 283 -3.97 -13.35 -13.73
CA SER A 283 -3.34 -14.60 -13.28
C SER A 283 -3.22 -14.70 -11.75
N LEU A 284 -3.45 -13.59 -11.05
CA LEU A 284 -3.32 -13.45 -9.58
C LEU A 284 -4.55 -12.77 -8.95
N PRO A 285 -5.69 -13.47 -8.82
CA PRO A 285 -6.93 -12.87 -8.29
C PRO A 285 -6.77 -12.37 -6.84
N PRO A 286 -7.52 -11.30 -6.46
CA PRO A 286 -8.45 -10.49 -7.26
C PRO A 286 -7.73 -9.44 -8.11
N ASN A 287 -8.43 -8.81 -9.09
CA ASN A 287 -7.90 -7.65 -9.79
C ASN A 287 -7.59 -6.53 -8.81
N THR A 288 -6.38 -6.02 -8.86
CA THR A 288 -5.92 -4.94 -7.99
C THR A 288 -5.33 -3.80 -8.80
N GLY A 289 -5.55 -2.58 -8.33
CA GLY A 289 -5.04 -1.41 -9.03
C GLY A 289 -4.97 -0.18 -8.17
N LEU A 290 -4.42 0.87 -8.78
CA LEU A 290 -4.37 2.21 -8.21
C LEU A 290 -5.15 3.15 -9.11
N VAL A 291 -6.04 3.95 -8.54
CA VAL A 291 -6.58 5.14 -9.20
C VAL A 291 -5.97 6.39 -8.58
N VAL A 292 -5.36 7.22 -9.42
CA VAL A 292 -4.89 8.56 -9.08
C VAL A 292 -5.94 9.55 -9.57
N ILE A 293 -6.46 10.35 -8.66
CA ILE A 293 -7.51 11.35 -8.90
C ILE A 293 -6.87 12.72 -8.81
N GLN A 294 -6.89 13.47 -9.90
CA GLN A 294 -6.46 14.86 -9.94
C GLN A 294 -7.68 15.77 -9.81
N ASP A 295 -7.74 16.57 -8.76
CA ASP A 295 -8.77 17.57 -8.44
C ASP A 295 -8.12 18.96 -8.38
N GLY A 296 -7.99 19.64 -9.52
CA GLY A 296 -7.19 20.85 -9.64
C GLY A 296 -5.73 20.58 -9.27
N GLU A 297 -5.22 21.24 -8.23
CA GLU A 297 -3.86 21.02 -7.72
C GLU A 297 -3.76 19.83 -6.76
N ASN A 298 -4.89 19.37 -6.23
CA ASN A 298 -4.92 18.25 -5.28
C ASN A 298 -4.82 16.91 -6.00
N LYS A 299 -4.16 15.94 -5.36
CA LYS A 299 -4.06 14.56 -5.83
C LYS A 299 -4.43 13.59 -4.72
N TYR A 300 -5.31 12.65 -5.07
CA TYR A 300 -5.69 11.54 -4.20
C TYR A 300 -5.25 10.24 -4.85
N GLN A 301 -4.93 9.24 -4.04
CA GLN A 301 -4.54 7.92 -4.50
C GLN A 301 -5.35 6.88 -3.74
N VAL A 302 -6.09 6.06 -4.47
CA VAL A 302 -6.95 5.03 -3.89
C VAL A 302 -6.58 3.67 -4.49
N HIS A 303 -6.10 2.76 -3.66
CA HIS A 303 -5.94 1.37 -4.05
C HIS A 303 -7.30 0.68 -4.08
N PHE A 304 -7.55 -0.07 -5.12
CA PHE A 304 -8.79 -0.84 -5.25
C PHE A 304 -8.51 -2.32 -5.47
N SER A 305 -9.51 -3.11 -5.12
CA SER A 305 -9.56 -4.54 -5.41
C SER A 305 -10.99 -4.88 -5.80
N ALA A 306 -11.14 -5.54 -6.94
CA ALA A 306 -12.41 -6.00 -7.49
C ALA A 306 -12.29 -7.44 -7.99
N ASP A 307 -13.40 -8.16 -7.97
CA ASP A 307 -13.50 -9.53 -8.49
C ASP A 307 -14.80 -9.70 -9.30
N LEU A 308 -15.10 -10.95 -9.74
CA LEU A 308 -16.31 -11.21 -10.53
C LEU A 308 -17.60 -11.15 -9.72
N GLN A 309 -17.55 -10.91 -8.40
CA GLN A 309 -18.69 -10.83 -7.49
C GLN A 309 -18.76 -9.48 -6.74
N THR A 310 -17.64 -8.74 -6.70
CA THR A 310 -17.50 -7.53 -5.91
C THR A 310 -16.88 -6.41 -6.74
N ASN A 311 -17.59 -5.28 -6.82
CA ASN A 311 -17.09 -4.05 -7.40
C ASN A 311 -16.41 -3.19 -6.33
N ALA A 312 -15.42 -2.39 -6.73
CA ALA A 312 -14.86 -1.34 -5.90
C ALA A 312 -15.54 0.01 -6.20
N THR A 313 -15.92 0.76 -5.18
CA THR A 313 -16.69 2.01 -5.36
C THR A 313 -16.02 3.16 -4.61
N ILE A 314 -15.90 4.31 -5.28
CA ILE A 314 -15.44 5.59 -4.71
C ILE A 314 -16.53 6.62 -4.93
N VAL A 315 -16.80 7.45 -3.92
CA VAL A 315 -17.76 8.55 -4.03
C VAL A 315 -17.02 9.88 -3.98
N PHE A 316 -17.20 10.69 -4.98
CA PHE A 316 -16.76 12.10 -4.99
C PHE A 316 -17.92 12.98 -4.55
N ARG A 317 -17.68 13.85 -3.58
CA ARG A 317 -18.64 14.86 -3.13
C ARG A 317 -18.09 16.25 -3.35
N LYS A 318 -18.83 17.08 -4.09
CA LYS A 318 -18.43 18.45 -4.32
C LYS A 318 -18.57 19.24 -3.02
N ARG A 319 -17.51 19.94 -2.61
CA ARG A 319 -17.59 20.91 -1.50
C ARG A 319 -18.48 22.06 -1.95
N ARG A 320 -19.48 22.38 -1.16
CA ARG A 320 -20.23 23.62 -1.30
C ARG A 320 -19.39 24.73 -0.67
N ASN A 321 -19.06 25.76 -1.42
CA ASN A 321 -18.47 26.99 -0.90
C ASN A 321 -19.49 27.75 -0.05
#